data_4da0ddbcf3973c95d015b84510ebf8ff
#
_entry.id   4da0ddbcf3973c95d015b84510ebf8ff
#
_cell.length_a   1.000
_cell.length_b   1.000
_cell.length_c   1.000
_cell.angle_alpha   90.00
_cell.angle_beta   90.00
_cell.angle_gamma   90.00
#
_symmetry.space_group_name_H-M   'P 1'
#
loop_
_entity.id
_entity.type
_entity.pdbx_description
1 polymer ?
#
loop_
_entity_poly.entity_id
_entity_poly.type
_entity_poly.pdbx_seq_one_letter_code
_entity_poly.pdbx_strand_id
1 'polypeptide(L)'
;MLYTEEAVRAGLRVRDGRRVFYLPEGSRLTPAARDWLRQEGVTVVPHAETPPAAYRTPDGAAFAEKPEHMTHLRGNILVPKTHPRIAFRGGIDTLEAELLLCAQAADGPLRQTLCAMLDFVRSLIRADVLDEPVQTVRLSLIHISE
;
A
#
# COMPACT_ATOMS: atom_id res chain seq x y z
N MET A 1 2.89 29.75 -17.04
CA MET A 1 4.18 29.03 -16.91
C MET A 1 4.47 28.28 -18.20
N LEU A 2 5.76 28.09 -18.58
CA LEU A 2 6.14 27.36 -19.79
C LEU A 2 6.78 26.01 -19.39
N TYR A 3 6.23 24.92 -19.90
CA TYR A 3 6.72 23.56 -19.60
C TYR A 3 7.65 23.07 -20.71
N THR A 4 8.86 22.71 -20.34
CA THR A 4 9.86 22.06 -21.19
C THR A 4 9.61 20.56 -21.27
N GLU A 5 10.24 19.89 -22.23
CA GLU A 5 10.17 18.41 -22.33
C GLU A 5 10.61 17.71 -21.05
N GLU A 6 11.69 18.17 -20.41
CA GLU A 6 12.19 17.63 -19.15
C GLU A 6 11.16 17.77 -18.01
N ALA A 7 10.54 18.95 -17.88
CA ALA A 7 9.49 19.20 -16.89
C ALA A 7 8.26 18.31 -17.13
N VAL A 8 7.91 18.07 -18.39
CA VAL A 8 6.81 17.17 -18.76
C VAL A 8 7.14 15.73 -18.41
N ARG A 9 8.35 15.24 -18.71
CA ARG A 9 8.80 13.89 -18.35
C ARG A 9 8.75 13.66 -16.84
N ALA A 10 9.20 14.63 -16.05
CA ALA A 10 9.17 14.57 -14.59
C ALA A 10 7.74 14.59 -14.02
N GLY A 11 6.79 15.22 -14.72
CA GLY A 11 5.39 15.35 -14.29
C GLY A 11 4.43 14.28 -14.82
N LEU A 12 4.94 13.26 -15.49
CA LEU A 12 4.10 12.18 -16.02
C LEU A 12 3.41 11.38 -14.92
N ARG A 13 2.16 11.02 -15.18
CA ARG A 13 1.37 10.12 -14.34
C ARG A 13 0.86 8.95 -15.17
N VAL A 14 0.53 7.84 -14.51
CA VAL A 14 -0.16 6.71 -15.15
C VAL A 14 -1.57 6.65 -14.59
N ARG A 15 -2.57 6.68 -15.49
CA ARG A 15 -3.99 6.53 -15.16
C ARG A 15 -4.60 5.49 -16.08
N ASP A 16 -5.25 4.49 -15.51
CA ASP A 16 -5.91 3.40 -16.27
C ASP A 16 -4.98 2.73 -17.31
N GLY A 17 -3.70 2.55 -16.93
CA GLY A 17 -2.67 1.97 -17.80
C GLY A 17 -2.17 2.91 -18.91
N ARG A 18 -2.61 4.17 -18.96
CA ARG A 18 -2.19 5.18 -19.94
C ARG A 18 -1.33 6.25 -19.29
N ARG A 19 -0.31 6.73 -20.02
CA ARG A 19 0.49 7.88 -19.59
C ARG A 19 -0.28 9.17 -19.83
N VAL A 20 -0.39 10.01 -18.80
CA VAL A 20 -1.07 11.31 -18.85
C VAL A 20 -0.19 12.41 -18.29
N PHE A 21 -0.32 13.62 -18.84
CA PHE A 21 0.31 14.82 -18.32
C PHE A 21 -0.77 15.86 -18.03
N TYR A 22 -0.82 16.37 -16.80
CA TYR A 22 -1.77 17.40 -16.39
C TYR A 22 -1.14 18.78 -16.63
N LEU A 23 -1.69 19.52 -17.61
CA LEU A 23 -1.21 20.86 -17.94
C LEU A 23 -1.98 21.91 -17.12
N PRO A 24 -1.32 22.63 -16.17
CA PRO A 24 -1.98 23.65 -15.36
C PRO A 24 -2.59 24.76 -16.22
N GLU A 25 -3.75 25.29 -15.79
CA GLU A 25 -4.45 26.36 -16.47
C GLU A 25 -3.52 27.58 -16.65
N GLY A 26 -3.57 28.23 -17.80
CA GLY A 26 -2.68 29.35 -18.14
C GLY A 26 -1.23 28.96 -18.47
N SER A 27 -0.88 27.67 -18.44
CA SER A 27 0.44 27.16 -18.80
C SER A 27 0.51 26.82 -20.30
N ARG A 28 1.73 26.82 -20.85
CA ARG A 28 2.01 26.47 -22.24
C ARG A 28 3.11 25.42 -22.31
N LEU A 29 3.05 24.58 -23.34
CA LEU A 29 4.10 23.62 -23.67
C LEU A 29 5.07 24.23 -24.69
N THR A 30 6.37 23.95 -24.55
CA THR A 30 7.33 24.22 -25.62
C THR A 30 7.02 23.35 -26.85
N PRO A 31 7.45 23.74 -28.06
CA PRO A 31 7.31 22.88 -29.24
C PRO A 31 7.88 21.48 -29.03
N ALA A 32 9.10 21.38 -28.47
CA ALA A 32 9.75 20.10 -28.17
C ALA A 32 8.93 19.24 -27.19
N ALA A 33 8.39 19.83 -26.12
CA ALA A 33 7.53 19.13 -25.16
C ALA A 33 6.25 18.59 -25.82
N ARG A 34 5.66 19.35 -26.72
CA ARG A 34 4.46 18.96 -27.44
C ARG A 34 4.72 17.82 -28.42
N ASP A 35 5.82 17.88 -29.15
CA ASP A 35 6.20 16.85 -30.11
C ASP A 35 6.55 15.55 -29.39
N TRP A 36 7.27 15.63 -28.29
CA TRP A 36 7.58 14.49 -27.43
C TRP A 36 6.32 13.82 -26.87
N LEU A 37 5.36 14.59 -26.31
CA LEU A 37 4.10 14.06 -25.81
C LEU A 37 3.31 13.30 -26.88
N ARG A 38 3.34 13.82 -28.13
CA ARG A 38 2.67 13.16 -29.27
C ARG A 38 3.37 11.88 -29.67
N GLN A 39 4.70 11.88 -29.74
CA GLN A 39 5.51 10.69 -30.07
C GLN A 39 5.33 9.58 -29.05
N GLU A 40 5.29 9.91 -27.76
CA GLU A 40 5.15 8.96 -26.68
C GLU A 40 3.69 8.53 -26.41
N GLY A 41 2.73 9.06 -27.15
CA GLY A 41 1.30 8.75 -26.96
C GLY A 41 0.76 9.18 -25.60
N VAL A 42 1.31 10.26 -25.04
CA VAL A 42 0.88 10.78 -23.73
C VAL A 42 -0.35 11.66 -23.92
N THR A 43 -1.40 11.40 -23.16
CA THR A 43 -2.59 12.23 -23.15
C THR A 43 -2.37 13.48 -22.32
N VAL A 44 -2.56 14.67 -22.89
CA VAL A 44 -2.52 15.94 -22.15
C VAL A 44 -3.93 16.23 -21.64
N VAL A 45 -4.08 16.36 -20.32
CA VAL A 45 -5.35 16.70 -19.66
C VAL A 45 -5.24 18.13 -19.12
N PRO A 46 -6.18 19.03 -19.47
CA PRO A 46 -6.24 20.36 -18.86
C PRO A 46 -6.41 20.27 -17.34
N HIS A 47 -5.73 21.11 -16.58
CA HIS A 47 -5.73 21.08 -15.10
C HIS A 47 -7.07 21.44 -14.45
N ALA A 48 -8.10 21.76 -15.19
CA ALA A 48 -9.45 22.00 -14.66
C ALA A 48 -10.08 20.73 -14.03
N GLU A 49 -9.55 19.55 -14.34
CA GLU A 49 -9.89 18.34 -13.61
C GLU A 49 -8.82 18.10 -12.53
N THR A 50 -9.11 18.50 -11.30
CA THR A 50 -8.38 17.98 -10.14
C THR A 50 -8.30 16.46 -10.30
N PRO A 51 -7.10 15.85 -10.36
CA PRO A 51 -7.02 14.39 -10.48
C PRO A 51 -7.92 13.78 -9.40
N PRO A 52 -8.77 12.81 -9.74
CA PRO A 52 -9.64 12.20 -8.75
C PRO A 52 -8.77 11.77 -7.59
N ALA A 53 -9.20 12.10 -6.37
CA ALA A 53 -8.44 11.82 -5.17
C ALA A 53 -7.99 10.35 -5.20
N ALA A 54 -6.67 10.13 -5.28
CA ALA A 54 -6.09 8.79 -5.34
C ALA A 54 -6.31 8.05 -4.01
N TYR A 55 -6.46 8.81 -2.92
CA TYR A 55 -6.56 8.30 -1.56
C TYR A 55 -7.73 8.95 -0.82
N ARG A 56 -8.31 8.21 0.11
CA ARG A 56 -9.38 8.69 1.00
C ARG A 56 -9.13 8.24 2.43
N THR A 57 -9.68 8.96 3.39
CA THR A 57 -9.74 8.52 4.78
C THR A 57 -11.13 7.93 5.10
N PRO A 58 -11.28 7.17 6.18
CA PRO A 58 -12.58 6.62 6.59
C PRO A 58 -13.65 7.70 6.85
N ASP A 59 -13.24 8.90 7.27
CA ASP A 59 -14.08 10.07 7.50
C ASP A 59 -14.37 10.89 6.23
N GLY A 60 -13.88 10.44 5.06
CA GLY A 60 -14.20 10.99 3.75
C GLY A 60 -13.25 12.07 3.23
N ALA A 61 -12.20 12.45 3.97
CA ALA A 61 -11.19 13.36 3.42
C ALA A 61 -10.48 12.71 2.22
N ALA A 62 -10.13 13.53 1.23
CA ALA A 62 -9.59 13.07 -0.04
C ALA A 62 -8.23 13.71 -0.32
N PHE A 63 -7.27 12.91 -0.81
CA PHE A 63 -5.91 13.34 -1.09
C PHE A 63 -5.48 12.89 -2.49
N ALA A 64 -4.84 13.79 -3.23
CA ALA A 64 -4.21 13.46 -4.52
C ALA A 64 -2.92 12.66 -4.32
N GLU A 65 -2.18 12.94 -3.23
CA GLU A 65 -0.93 12.29 -2.85
C GLU A 65 -1.02 11.78 -1.41
N LYS A 66 -0.29 10.69 -1.11
CA LYS A 66 -0.27 10.13 0.24
C LYS A 66 0.56 11.01 1.17
N PRO A 67 -0.03 11.61 2.24
CA PRO A 67 0.72 12.35 3.25
C PRO A 67 1.73 11.45 3.97
N GLU A 68 2.88 11.99 4.36
CA GLU A 68 3.95 11.22 5.01
C GLU A 68 3.53 10.60 6.35
N HIS A 69 2.71 11.31 7.12
CA HIS A 69 2.20 10.85 8.42
C HIS A 69 1.09 9.81 8.32
N MET A 70 0.64 9.48 7.10
CA MET A 70 -0.42 8.50 6.84
C MET A 70 0.11 7.22 6.21
N THR A 71 -0.64 6.14 6.40
CA THR A 71 -0.36 4.83 5.80
C THR A 71 -1.65 4.17 5.32
N HIS A 72 -1.51 3.15 4.47
CA HIS A 72 -2.66 2.41 3.96
C HIS A 72 -3.30 1.56 5.05
N LEU A 73 -4.58 1.72 5.25
CA LEU A 73 -5.40 0.78 6.01
C LEU A 73 -5.78 -0.41 5.14
N ARG A 74 -6.39 -0.13 3.97
CA ARG A 74 -6.70 -1.11 2.91
C ARG A 74 -6.93 -0.36 1.59
N GLY A 75 -6.53 -0.96 0.47
CA GLY A 75 -6.66 -0.34 -0.85
C GLY A 75 -6.15 1.10 -0.87
N ASN A 76 -7.01 2.04 -1.24
CA ASN A 76 -6.71 3.47 -1.25
C ASN A 76 -7.17 4.23 0.02
N ILE A 77 -7.59 3.51 1.05
CA ILE A 77 -7.97 4.12 2.32
C ILE A 77 -6.74 4.34 3.18
N LEU A 78 -6.52 5.61 3.57
CA LEU A 78 -5.42 6.04 4.43
C LEU A 78 -5.89 6.30 5.86
N VAL A 79 -5.01 6.01 6.81
CA VAL A 79 -5.16 6.37 8.23
C VAL A 79 -3.85 6.91 8.77
N PRO A 80 -3.84 7.67 9.86
CA PRO A 80 -2.61 8.06 10.55
C PRO A 80 -1.76 6.83 10.92
N LYS A 81 -0.43 6.94 10.88
CA LYS A 81 0.48 5.85 11.31
C LYS A 81 0.26 5.44 12.78
N THR A 82 -0.37 6.31 13.59
CA THR A 82 -0.77 6.06 14.99
C THR A 82 -2.12 5.36 15.14
N HIS A 83 -2.79 5.02 14.04
CA HIS A 83 -4.10 4.38 14.08
C HIS A 83 -4.02 3.00 14.77
N PRO A 84 -4.99 2.61 15.64
CA PRO A 84 -4.94 1.35 16.41
C PRO A 84 -4.74 0.10 15.56
N ARG A 85 -5.34 -0.01 14.37
CA ARG A 85 -5.11 -1.15 13.46
C ARG A 85 -3.68 -1.20 12.92
N ILE A 86 -3.01 -0.07 12.77
CA ILE A 86 -1.61 -0.01 12.34
C ILE A 86 -0.70 -0.44 13.50
N ALA A 87 -0.99 0.02 14.73
CA ALA A 87 -0.30 -0.45 15.93
C ALA A 87 -0.47 -1.97 16.14
N PHE A 88 -1.68 -2.49 15.94
CA PHE A 88 -1.96 -3.93 15.96
C PHE A 88 -1.10 -4.69 14.94
N ARG A 89 -1.03 -4.24 13.69
CA ARG A 89 -0.17 -4.87 12.66
C ARG A 89 1.29 -4.90 13.08
N GLY A 90 1.80 -3.77 13.62
CA GLY A 90 3.18 -3.73 14.12
C GLY A 90 3.43 -4.70 15.28
N GLY A 91 2.45 -4.90 16.17
CA GLY A 91 2.51 -5.92 17.22
C GLY A 91 2.56 -7.34 16.65
N ILE A 92 1.76 -7.61 15.64
CA ILE A 92 1.76 -8.91 14.93
C ILE A 92 3.10 -9.15 14.20
N ASP A 93 3.67 -8.14 13.55
CA ASP A 93 4.99 -8.25 12.89
C ASP A 93 6.09 -8.59 13.91
N THR A 94 6.03 -7.99 15.11
CA THR A 94 6.96 -8.31 16.21
C THR A 94 6.78 -9.76 16.68
N LEU A 95 5.54 -10.20 16.92
CA LEU A 95 5.24 -11.59 17.30
C LEU A 95 5.69 -12.59 16.24
N GLU A 96 5.52 -12.27 14.96
CA GLU A 96 6.01 -13.10 13.85
C GLU A 96 7.53 -13.27 13.91
N ALA A 97 8.27 -12.18 14.13
CA ALA A 97 9.72 -12.22 14.26
C ALA A 97 10.17 -13.09 15.47
N GLU A 98 9.50 -12.95 16.62
CA GLU A 98 9.78 -13.76 17.81
C GLU A 98 9.51 -15.25 17.59
N LEU A 99 8.35 -15.58 16.97
CA LEU A 99 8.01 -16.97 16.63
C LEU A 99 9.04 -17.59 15.67
N LEU A 100 9.53 -16.84 14.69
CA LEU A 100 10.58 -17.28 13.76
C LEU A 100 11.86 -17.60 14.51
N LEU A 101 12.31 -16.72 15.43
CA LEU A 101 13.50 -16.95 16.24
C LEU A 101 13.35 -18.20 17.13
N CYS A 102 12.19 -18.34 17.79
CA CYS A 102 11.91 -19.53 18.61
C CYS A 102 11.88 -20.80 17.76
N ALA A 103 11.27 -20.77 16.58
CA ALA A 103 11.19 -21.92 15.69
C ALA A 103 12.56 -22.35 15.15
N GLN A 104 13.50 -21.41 14.98
CA GLN A 104 14.89 -21.72 14.60
C GLN A 104 15.67 -22.42 15.73
N ALA A 105 15.37 -22.06 16.98
CA ALA A 105 16.03 -22.63 18.16
C ALA A 105 15.39 -23.95 18.65
N ALA A 106 14.22 -24.30 18.14
CA ALA A 106 13.45 -25.48 18.56
C ALA A 106 13.62 -26.64 17.58
N ASP A 107 13.43 -27.86 18.08
CA ASP A 107 13.44 -29.09 17.29
C ASP A 107 12.14 -29.89 17.47
N GLY A 108 11.93 -30.86 16.59
CA GLY A 108 10.86 -31.85 16.68
C GLY A 108 9.43 -31.23 16.74
N PRO A 109 8.58 -31.76 17.63
CA PRO A 109 7.17 -31.33 17.73
C PRO A 109 7.01 -29.86 18.10
N LEU A 110 7.91 -29.31 18.94
CA LEU A 110 7.87 -27.90 19.34
C LEU A 110 8.05 -26.99 18.13
N ARG A 111 9.02 -27.25 17.26
CA ARG A 111 9.24 -26.51 16.02
C ARG A 111 7.99 -26.54 15.12
N GLN A 112 7.37 -27.70 14.97
CA GLN A 112 6.15 -27.84 14.17
C GLN A 112 5.02 -26.98 14.73
N THR A 113 4.84 -26.97 16.05
CA THR A 113 3.84 -26.14 16.71
C THR A 113 4.11 -24.65 16.50
N LEU A 114 5.36 -24.21 16.66
CA LEU A 114 5.74 -22.82 16.44
C LEU A 114 5.54 -22.38 14.98
N CYS A 115 5.83 -23.24 14.02
CA CYS A 115 5.54 -22.99 12.62
C CYS A 115 4.03 -22.86 12.34
N ALA A 116 3.20 -23.73 12.93
CA ALA A 116 1.74 -23.63 12.80
C ALA A 116 1.19 -22.34 13.42
N MET A 117 1.74 -21.92 14.57
CA MET A 117 1.40 -20.61 15.18
C MET A 117 1.80 -19.44 14.27
N LEU A 118 2.98 -19.52 13.64
CA LEU A 118 3.46 -18.51 12.70
C LEU A 118 2.52 -18.38 11.49
N ASP A 119 2.09 -19.50 10.90
CA ASP A 119 1.15 -19.49 9.79
C ASP A 119 -0.20 -18.89 10.19
N PHE A 120 -0.67 -19.19 11.40
CA PHE A 120 -1.88 -18.57 11.94
C PHE A 120 -1.72 -17.05 12.10
N VAL A 121 -0.63 -16.59 12.71
CA VAL A 121 -0.33 -15.14 12.90
C VAL A 121 -0.28 -14.41 11.56
N ARG A 122 0.32 -14.99 10.53
CA ARG A 122 0.32 -14.46 9.17
C ARG A 122 -1.07 -14.36 8.57
N SER A 123 -1.94 -15.35 8.87
CA SER A 123 -3.33 -15.33 8.42
C SER A 123 -4.13 -14.16 9.01
N LEU A 124 -3.80 -13.71 10.24
CA LEU A 124 -4.44 -12.56 10.88
C LEU A 124 -4.16 -11.26 10.13
N ILE A 125 -2.91 -11.02 9.73
CA ILE A 125 -2.53 -9.85 8.93
C ILE A 125 -3.24 -9.87 7.58
N ARG A 126 -3.25 -11.01 6.91
CA ARG A 126 -3.94 -11.17 5.63
C ARG A 126 -5.44 -10.86 5.76
N ALA A 127 -6.10 -11.43 6.77
CA ALA A 127 -7.52 -11.20 7.04
C ALA A 127 -7.81 -9.72 7.32
N ASP A 128 -6.94 -9.04 8.10
CA ASP A 128 -7.08 -7.61 8.41
C ASP A 128 -6.89 -6.72 7.17
N VAL A 129 -5.93 -7.05 6.29
CA VAL A 129 -5.65 -6.24 5.07
C VAL A 129 -6.74 -6.44 4.02
N LEU A 130 -7.22 -7.68 3.84
CA LEU A 130 -8.18 -8.04 2.81
C LEU A 130 -9.64 -7.93 3.26
N ASP A 131 -9.87 -7.63 4.56
CA ASP A 131 -11.21 -7.60 5.17
C ASP A 131 -11.91 -8.97 5.06
N GLU A 132 -11.13 -10.05 5.16
CA GLU A 132 -11.59 -11.43 5.13
C GLU A 132 -11.85 -11.96 6.55
N PRO A 133 -12.76 -12.91 6.74
CA PRO A 133 -12.96 -13.55 8.04
C PRO A 133 -11.71 -14.33 8.45
N VAL A 134 -11.34 -14.25 9.73
CA VAL A 134 -10.23 -15.02 10.29
C VAL A 134 -10.62 -16.50 10.31
N GLN A 135 -9.78 -17.35 9.73
CA GLN A 135 -9.95 -18.79 9.84
C GLN A 135 -9.52 -19.24 11.24
N THR A 136 -10.44 -19.87 11.98
CA THR A 136 -10.12 -20.45 13.28
C THR A 136 -9.25 -21.69 13.08
N VAL A 137 -8.03 -21.65 13.59
CA VAL A 137 -7.17 -22.85 13.68
C VAL A 137 -7.41 -23.51 15.03
N ARG A 138 -7.81 -24.77 15.04
CA ARG A 138 -7.74 -25.57 16.25
C ARG A 138 -6.28 -25.96 16.48
N LEU A 139 -5.63 -25.28 17.42
CA LEU A 139 -4.38 -25.80 17.99
C LEU A 139 -4.74 -27.08 18.74
N SER A 140 -4.40 -28.24 18.19
CA SER A 140 -4.46 -29.47 18.96
C SER A 140 -3.39 -29.35 20.04
N LEU A 141 -3.81 -29.18 21.28
CA LEU A 141 -2.92 -29.20 22.42
C LEU A 141 -2.21 -30.56 22.37
N ILE A 142 -0.90 -30.53 22.21
CA ILE A 142 -0.05 -31.72 22.33
C ILE A 142 -0.24 -32.19 23.75
N HIS A 143 -0.82 -33.39 23.94
CA HIS A 143 -0.77 -34.08 25.22
C HIS A 143 0.72 -34.33 25.50
N ILE A 144 1.28 -33.54 26.41
CA ILE A 144 2.51 -33.93 27.09
C ILE A 144 2.09 -35.05 28.03
N SER A 145 2.20 -36.26 27.54
CA SER A 145 2.15 -37.44 28.40
C SER A 145 3.46 -37.47 29.20
N GLU A 146 3.32 -37.42 30.52
CA GLU A 146 4.38 -37.64 31.49
C GLU A 146 5.04 -39.02 31.27
#